data_415fbf9594d0b97b96e97d6fc618b187
#
_entry.id   415fbf9594d0b97b96e97d6fc618b187
#
_cell.length_a   1.000
_cell.length_b   1.000
_cell.length_c   1.000
_cell.angle_alpha   90.00
_cell.angle_beta   90.00
_cell.angle_gamma   90.00
#
_symmetry.space_group_name_H-M   'P 1'
#
loop_
_entity.id
_entity.type
_entity.pdbx_description
1 polymer ?
#
loop_
_entity_poly.entity_id
_entity_poly.type
_entity_poly.pdbx_seq_one_letter_code
_entity_poly.pdbx_strand_id
1 'polypeptide(L)'
;MDLVVSGSHGKGGLLTLVAPGHPHLAFIRKLMDLRRKSVHRALCSIMKEAEEKNIKITHILTDNGTEFTDTLKIQKITRAMLFYTHAYASWEKGSIENFNRIIRRFYPKRTDFSKLTSKAVENLQEKLVNYPRPTQLKQKVAA
;
A
#
# COMPACT_ATOMS: atom_id res chain seq x y z
N MET A 1 3.13 4.51 -2.89
CA MET A 1 3.10 4.04 -1.49
C MET A 1 2.27 5.01 -0.66
N ASP A 2 1.48 4.51 0.27
CA ASP A 2 0.59 5.33 1.08
C ASP A 2 0.18 4.62 2.38
N LEU A 3 -0.45 5.33 3.31
CA LEU A 3 -1.01 4.77 4.54
C LEU A 3 -2.54 4.86 4.57
N VAL A 4 -3.17 3.77 4.97
CA VAL A 4 -4.58 3.77 5.38
C VAL A 4 -4.62 3.72 6.91
N VAL A 5 -4.89 4.86 7.53
CA VAL A 5 -4.81 5.00 8.99
C VAL A 5 -6.12 4.66 9.70
N SER A 6 -6.02 4.22 10.94
CA SER A 6 -7.18 4.03 11.83
C SER A 6 -7.94 5.35 12.03
N GLY A 7 -9.22 5.26 12.41
CA GLY A 7 -10.00 6.42 12.80
C GLY A 7 -9.51 7.07 14.09
N SER A 8 -10.13 8.17 14.50
CA SER A 8 -9.71 9.04 15.62
C SER A 8 -9.52 8.30 16.96
N HIS A 9 -10.18 7.18 17.17
CA HIS A 9 -10.07 6.36 18.38
C HIS A 9 -9.29 5.06 18.18
N GLY A 10 -8.81 4.77 16.97
CA GLY A 10 -8.05 3.58 16.64
C GLY A 10 -6.56 3.83 16.57
N LYS A 11 -5.78 2.76 16.64
CA LYS A 11 -4.33 2.79 16.50
C LYS A 11 -3.88 2.05 15.24
N GLY A 12 -2.66 2.35 14.79
CA GLY A 12 -2.06 1.67 13.66
C GLY A 12 -2.64 2.06 12.29
N GLY A 13 -2.31 1.28 11.31
CA GLY A 13 -2.71 1.50 9.92
C GLY A 13 -2.33 0.34 9.02
N LEU A 14 -2.56 0.53 7.74
CA LEU A 14 -2.06 -0.34 6.68
C LEU A 14 -1.10 0.44 5.79
N LEU A 15 0.11 -0.08 5.61
CA LEU A 15 1.00 0.37 4.55
C LEU A 15 0.57 -0.29 3.25
N THR A 16 0.33 0.51 2.22
CA THR A 16 -0.05 0.06 0.88
C THR A 16 1.00 0.46 -0.15
N LEU A 17 1.34 -0.47 -1.01
CA LEU A 17 2.22 -0.25 -2.15
C LEU A 17 1.54 -0.86 -3.38
N VAL A 18 1.28 -0.06 -4.40
CA VAL A 18 0.50 -0.47 -5.58
C VAL A 18 1.22 -0.01 -6.83
N ALA A 19 1.36 -0.89 -7.82
CA ALA A 19 1.89 -0.53 -9.12
C ALA A 19 0.85 0.26 -9.93
N PRO A 20 1.17 1.46 -10.44
CA PRO A 20 0.26 2.24 -11.27
C PRO A 20 -0.18 1.45 -12.49
N GLY A 21 -1.50 1.45 -12.78
CA GLY A 21 -2.06 0.68 -13.90
C GLY A 21 -2.13 -0.85 -13.70
N HIS A 22 -1.44 -1.37 -12.67
CA HIS A 22 -1.38 -2.80 -12.37
C HIS A 22 -1.80 -3.10 -10.92
N PRO A 23 -3.04 -2.88 -10.55
CA PRO A 23 -3.49 -3.01 -9.17
C PRO A 23 -3.48 -4.46 -8.63
N HIS A 24 -3.28 -5.45 -9.49
CA HIS A 24 -2.97 -6.82 -9.10
C HIS A 24 -1.52 -6.98 -8.57
N LEU A 25 -0.66 -5.99 -8.82
CA LEU A 25 0.66 -5.87 -8.22
C LEU A 25 0.57 -4.92 -7.02
N ALA A 26 0.09 -5.44 -5.90
CA ALA A 26 -0.10 -4.66 -4.69
C ALA A 26 0.34 -5.44 -3.45
N PHE A 27 0.87 -4.70 -2.50
CA PHE A 27 1.27 -5.21 -1.19
C PHE A 27 0.58 -4.42 -0.09
N ILE A 28 0.12 -5.12 0.95
CA ILE A 28 -0.50 -4.51 2.12
C ILE A 28 0.17 -5.07 3.36
N ARG A 29 0.55 -4.20 4.30
CA ARG A 29 1.12 -4.61 5.59
C ARG A 29 0.45 -3.87 6.72
N LYS A 30 0.15 -4.61 7.79
CA LYS A 30 -0.33 -4.05 9.03
C LYS A 30 0.78 -3.27 9.73
N LEU A 31 0.43 -2.11 10.25
CA LEU A 31 1.25 -1.31 11.17
C LEU A 31 0.55 -1.22 12.53
N MET A 32 1.26 -1.53 13.60
CA MET A 32 0.76 -1.37 14.97
C MET A 32 0.73 0.09 15.39
N ASP A 33 1.65 0.87 14.84
CA ASP A 33 1.75 2.32 14.98
C ASP A 33 2.25 2.96 13.67
N LEU A 34 2.18 4.28 13.56
CA LEU A 34 2.59 5.03 12.37
C LEU A 34 4.05 5.54 12.46
N ARG A 35 4.87 4.93 13.32
CA ARG A 35 6.27 5.32 13.46
C ARG A 35 7.11 4.82 12.28
N ARG A 36 8.16 5.56 11.95
CA ARG A 36 9.13 5.20 10.89
C ARG A 36 9.64 3.77 11.00
N LYS A 37 9.95 3.30 12.24
CA LYS A 37 10.43 1.92 12.47
C LYS A 37 9.40 0.86 12.04
N SER A 38 8.11 1.11 12.25
CA SER A 38 7.04 0.20 11.83
C SER A 38 6.92 0.17 10.30
N VAL A 39 7.01 1.32 9.65
CA VAL A 39 7.08 1.42 8.19
C VAL A 39 8.30 0.69 7.63
N HIS A 40 9.48 0.87 8.21
CA HIS A 40 10.70 0.18 7.77
C HIS A 40 10.57 -1.35 7.85
N ARG A 41 10.02 -1.89 8.95
CA ARG A 41 9.76 -3.34 9.07
C ARG A 41 8.77 -3.85 8.01
N ALA A 42 7.71 -3.10 7.79
CA ALA A 42 6.71 -3.42 6.78
C ALA A 42 7.33 -3.43 5.37
N LEU A 43 8.18 -2.45 5.05
CA LEU A 43 8.92 -2.41 3.79
C LEU A 43 9.86 -3.59 3.63
N CYS A 44 10.61 -3.98 4.66
CA CYS A 44 11.44 -5.19 4.60
C CYS A 44 10.61 -6.44 4.26
N SER A 45 9.44 -6.58 4.88
CA SER A 45 8.52 -7.70 4.59
C SER A 45 7.95 -7.64 3.16
N ILE A 46 7.64 -6.46 2.65
CA ILE A 46 7.18 -6.27 1.26
C ILE A 46 8.30 -6.63 0.29
N MET A 47 9.52 -6.18 0.53
CA MET A 47 10.64 -6.47 -0.37
C MET A 47 10.95 -7.96 -0.44
N LYS A 48 10.86 -8.67 0.69
CA LYS A 48 10.99 -10.13 0.72
C LYS A 48 9.92 -10.82 -0.12
N GLU A 49 8.65 -10.45 0.04
CA GLU A 49 7.56 -11.02 -0.77
C GLU A 49 7.72 -10.68 -2.26
N ALA A 50 8.15 -9.45 -2.59
CA ALA A 50 8.41 -9.05 -3.97
C ALA A 50 9.52 -9.90 -4.61
N GLU A 51 10.59 -10.17 -3.86
CA GLU A 51 11.69 -11.03 -4.30
C GLU A 51 11.23 -12.48 -4.54
N GLU A 52 10.46 -13.05 -3.60
CA GLU A 52 9.84 -14.38 -3.73
C GLU A 52 8.93 -14.50 -4.97
N LYS A 53 8.28 -13.40 -5.35
CA LYS A 53 7.40 -13.32 -6.54
C LYS A 53 8.11 -12.86 -7.82
N ASN A 54 9.43 -12.67 -7.79
CA ASN A 54 10.22 -12.11 -8.89
C ASN A 54 9.73 -10.73 -9.36
N ILE A 55 9.19 -9.92 -8.44
CA ILE A 55 8.74 -8.55 -8.72
C ILE A 55 9.85 -7.59 -8.36
N LYS A 56 10.38 -6.85 -9.35
CA LYS A 56 11.39 -5.83 -9.13
C LYS A 56 10.74 -4.46 -8.91
N ILE A 57 10.91 -3.90 -7.73
CA ILE A 57 10.47 -2.54 -7.39
C ILE A 57 11.65 -1.60 -7.61
N THR A 58 11.55 -0.71 -8.61
CA THR A 58 12.65 0.22 -8.98
C THR A 58 12.41 1.64 -8.52
N HIS A 59 11.15 2.05 -8.44
CA HIS A 59 10.74 3.41 -8.08
C HIS A 59 9.57 3.36 -7.11
N ILE A 60 9.58 4.20 -6.10
CA ILE A 60 8.51 4.34 -5.12
C ILE A 60 8.11 5.82 -5.07
N LEU A 61 6.84 6.10 -5.33
CA LEU A 61 6.24 7.42 -5.14
C LEU A 61 5.46 7.43 -3.83
N THR A 62 5.66 8.44 -2.98
CA THR A 62 4.96 8.63 -1.71
C THR A 62 4.66 10.11 -1.48
N ASP A 63 3.87 10.45 -0.46
CA ASP A 63 3.71 11.81 0.00
C ASP A 63 4.82 12.24 0.97
N ASN A 64 4.74 13.49 1.43
CA ASN A 64 5.67 14.06 2.40
C ASN A 64 5.28 13.75 3.86
N GLY A 65 4.58 12.64 4.11
CA GLY A 65 4.24 12.21 5.46
C GLY A 65 5.48 12.02 6.34
N THR A 66 5.38 12.35 7.62
CA THR A 66 6.51 12.26 8.58
C THR A 66 7.06 10.85 8.71
N GLU A 67 6.24 9.85 8.48
CA GLU A 67 6.58 8.42 8.45
C GLU A 67 7.49 8.03 7.29
N PHE A 68 7.51 8.81 6.21
CA PHE A 68 8.30 8.56 4.99
C PHE A 68 9.53 9.47 4.85
N THR A 69 9.80 10.34 5.81
CA THR A 69 10.90 11.34 5.73
C THR A 69 12.30 10.75 5.83
N ASP A 70 12.45 9.50 6.27
CA ASP A 70 13.76 8.82 6.32
C ASP A 70 14.11 8.21 4.95
N THR A 71 14.32 9.08 3.98
CA THR A 71 14.56 8.75 2.56
C THR A 71 15.71 7.76 2.38
N LEU A 72 16.85 8.03 3.03
CA LEU A 72 18.05 7.17 2.89
C LEU A 72 17.80 5.77 3.42
N LYS A 73 17.10 5.65 4.53
CA LYS A 73 16.77 4.34 5.11
C LYS A 73 15.79 3.57 4.24
N ILE A 74 14.76 4.23 3.72
CA ILE A 74 13.78 3.63 2.82
C ILE A 74 14.47 3.15 1.54
N GLN A 75 15.31 3.97 0.91
CA GLN A 75 16.06 3.58 -0.29
C GLN A 75 17.04 2.43 -0.02
N LYS A 76 17.69 2.42 1.14
CA LYS A 76 18.56 1.30 1.55
C LYS A 76 17.78 -0.01 1.71
N ILE A 77 16.59 0.02 2.29
CA ILE A 77 15.73 -1.15 2.49
C ILE A 77 15.20 -1.64 1.14
N THR A 78 14.67 -0.74 0.33
CA THR A 78 13.93 -1.09 -0.89
C THR A 78 14.84 -1.25 -2.12
N ARG A 79 16.03 -0.68 -2.08
CA ARG A 79 16.93 -0.53 -3.24
C ARG A 79 16.24 0.17 -4.42
N ALA A 80 15.17 0.93 -4.15
CA ALA A 80 14.38 1.67 -5.10
C ALA A 80 14.65 3.18 -4.96
N MET A 81 14.48 3.91 -6.05
CA MET A 81 14.50 5.38 -6.02
C MET A 81 13.20 5.87 -5.39
N LEU A 82 13.30 6.74 -4.39
CA LEU A 82 12.15 7.31 -3.70
C LEU A 82 11.85 8.70 -4.25
N PHE A 83 10.59 8.91 -4.64
CA PHE A 83 10.06 10.18 -5.11
C PHE A 83 8.92 10.64 -4.20
N TYR A 84 8.79 11.94 -4.04
CA TYR A 84 7.71 12.56 -3.31
C TYR A 84 6.74 13.24 -4.27
N THR A 85 5.43 13.12 -4.00
CA THR A 85 4.41 13.85 -4.77
C THR A 85 4.56 15.34 -4.56
N HIS A 86 4.26 16.12 -5.61
CA HIS A 86 4.17 17.56 -5.50
C HIS A 86 2.99 17.96 -4.59
N ALA A 87 3.13 19.09 -3.93
CA ALA A 87 2.02 19.64 -3.15
C ALA A 87 0.81 19.87 -4.08
N TYR A 88 -0.37 19.46 -3.60
CA TYR A 88 -1.65 19.58 -4.33
C TYR A 88 -1.77 18.77 -5.63
N ALA A 89 -0.87 17.84 -5.90
CA ALA A 89 -0.87 16.99 -7.09
C ALA A 89 -1.51 15.62 -6.82
N SER A 90 -2.78 15.60 -6.45
CA SER A 90 -3.52 14.37 -6.12
C SER A 90 -3.58 13.37 -7.29
N TRP A 91 -3.56 13.85 -8.54
CA TRP A 91 -3.55 12.99 -9.73
C TRP A 91 -2.30 12.09 -9.85
N GLU A 92 -1.19 12.46 -9.23
CA GLU A 92 0.03 11.64 -9.20
C GLU A 92 -0.17 10.32 -8.41
N LYS A 93 -1.17 10.28 -7.51
CA LYS A 93 -1.49 9.14 -6.65
C LYS A 93 -2.82 8.44 -6.97
N GLY A 94 -3.46 8.73 -8.07
CA GLY A 94 -4.80 8.25 -8.40
C GLY A 94 -4.97 6.74 -8.28
N SER A 95 -3.99 5.94 -8.69
CA SER A 95 -4.05 4.47 -8.60
C SER A 95 -4.09 3.99 -7.15
N ILE A 96 -3.25 4.55 -6.28
CA ILE A 96 -3.20 4.12 -4.87
C ILE A 96 -4.38 4.66 -4.08
N GLU A 97 -4.87 5.86 -4.38
CA GLU A 97 -6.07 6.42 -3.78
C GLU A 97 -7.30 5.55 -4.09
N ASN A 98 -7.44 5.12 -5.35
CA ASN A 98 -8.51 4.21 -5.74
C ASN A 98 -8.39 2.85 -5.04
N PHE A 99 -7.18 2.31 -4.92
CA PHE A 99 -6.92 1.08 -4.19
C PHE A 99 -7.29 1.22 -2.70
N ASN A 100 -6.85 2.30 -2.05
CA ASN A 100 -7.18 2.59 -0.65
C ASN A 100 -8.68 2.82 -0.44
N ARG A 101 -9.38 3.40 -1.43
CA ARG A 101 -10.85 3.53 -1.41
C ARG A 101 -11.54 2.16 -1.42
N ILE A 102 -11.01 1.18 -2.15
CA ILE A 102 -11.54 -0.19 -2.12
C ILE A 102 -11.27 -0.84 -0.77
N ILE A 103 -10.09 -0.67 -0.18
CA ILE A 103 -9.80 -1.11 1.19
C ILE A 103 -10.86 -0.57 2.16
N ARG A 104 -11.25 0.70 2.01
CA ARG A 104 -12.25 1.34 2.88
C ARG A 104 -13.68 0.77 2.75
N ARG A 105 -13.98 0.01 1.71
CA ARG A 105 -15.24 -0.76 1.62
C ARG A 105 -15.24 -1.97 2.55
N PHE A 106 -14.08 -2.60 2.77
CA PHE A 106 -13.92 -3.71 3.71
C PHE A 106 -13.68 -3.20 5.14
N TYR A 107 -12.94 -2.13 5.29
CA TYR A 107 -12.53 -1.52 6.56
C TYR A 107 -12.85 -0.01 6.56
N PRO A 108 -14.06 0.38 7.00
CA PRO A 108 -14.48 1.78 7.04
C PRO A 108 -13.58 2.67 7.91
N LYS A 109 -13.75 4.00 7.81
CA LYS A 109 -12.89 5.00 8.49
C LYS A 109 -12.75 4.83 10.02
N ARG A 110 -13.70 4.17 10.69
CA ARG A 110 -13.66 3.93 12.16
C ARG A 110 -12.97 2.62 12.55
N THR A 111 -12.46 1.85 11.60
CA THR A 111 -11.77 0.59 11.89
C THR A 111 -10.47 0.86 12.65
N ASP A 112 -10.26 0.13 13.73
CA ASP A 112 -9.00 0.08 14.46
C ASP A 112 -8.11 -1.02 13.87
N PHE A 113 -7.14 -0.65 13.07
CA PHE A 113 -6.25 -1.60 12.40
C PHE A 113 -5.33 -2.35 13.37
N SER A 114 -5.10 -1.82 14.59
CA SER A 114 -4.29 -2.51 15.58
C SER A 114 -4.92 -3.86 16.03
N LYS A 115 -6.25 -3.99 15.92
CA LYS A 115 -7.01 -5.19 16.28
C LYS A 115 -7.05 -6.25 15.19
N LEU A 116 -6.69 -5.92 13.94
CA LEU A 116 -6.65 -6.91 12.86
C LEU A 116 -5.49 -7.88 13.06
N THR A 117 -5.71 -9.14 12.68
CA THR A 117 -4.62 -10.11 12.60
C THR A 117 -3.81 -9.92 11.33
N SER A 118 -2.55 -10.35 11.31
CA SER A 118 -1.74 -10.36 10.09
C SER A 118 -2.39 -11.21 8.99
N LYS A 119 -3.00 -12.34 9.38
CA LYS A 119 -3.73 -13.21 8.44
C LYS A 119 -4.93 -12.51 7.79
N ALA A 120 -5.67 -11.68 8.54
CA ALA A 120 -6.76 -10.89 7.97
C ALA A 120 -6.26 -9.89 6.92
N VAL A 121 -5.08 -9.30 7.12
CA VAL A 121 -4.47 -8.36 6.17
C VAL A 121 -3.93 -9.10 4.93
N GLU A 122 -3.34 -10.28 5.10
CA GLU A 122 -2.93 -11.15 3.98
C GLU A 122 -4.14 -11.54 3.12
N ASN A 123 -5.23 -11.99 3.75
CA ASN A 123 -6.48 -12.33 3.05
C ASN A 123 -7.07 -11.12 2.32
N LEU A 124 -6.96 -9.92 2.90
CA LEU A 124 -7.36 -8.68 2.24
C LEU A 124 -6.50 -8.42 1.00
N GLN A 125 -5.18 -8.57 1.10
CA GLN A 125 -4.27 -8.42 -0.04
C GLN A 125 -4.65 -9.38 -1.17
N GLU A 126 -4.84 -10.67 -0.88
CA GLU A 126 -5.26 -11.68 -1.87
C GLU A 126 -6.59 -11.30 -2.55
N LYS A 127 -7.59 -10.89 -1.77
CA LYS A 127 -8.88 -10.44 -2.31
C LYS A 127 -8.72 -9.24 -3.25
N LEU A 128 -7.90 -8.26 -2.88
CA LEU A 128 -7.76 -7.04 -3.65
C LEU A 128 -6.90 -7.23 -4.91
N VAL A 129 -5.89 -8.07 -4.85
CA VAL A 129 -5.08 -8.47 -6.01
C VAL A 129 -5.95 -9.19 -7.05
N ASN A 130 -6.86 -10.05 -6.60
CA ASN A 130 -7.78 -10.80 -7.46
C ASN A 130 -9.12 -10.09 -7.70
N TYR A 131 -9.30 -8.85 -7.21
CA TYR A 131 -10.57 -8.13 -7.30
C TYR A 131 -10.93 -7.83 -8.77
N PRO A 132 -12.11 -8.27 -9.26
CA PRO A 132 -12.51 -8.03 -10.64
C PRO A 132 -12.69 -6.52 -10.90
N ARG A 133 -12.11 -6.03 -11.98
CA ARG A 133 -12.16 -4.61 -12.37
C ARG A 133 -12.88 -4.46 -13.72
N PRO A 134 -13.61 -3.36 -13.92
CA PRO A 134 -14.39 -3.14 -15.14
C PRO A 134 -13.58 -3.29 -16.44
N THR A 135 -12.31 -2.89 -16.43
CA THR A 135 -11.42 -2.99 -17.60
C THR A 135 -11.08 -4.44 -17.94
N GLN A 136 -10.91 -5.32 -16.96
CA GLN A 136 -10.64 -6.75 -17.16
C GLN A 136 -11.91 -7.50 -17.61
N LEU A 137 -13.08 -7.06 -17.14
CA LEU A 137 -14.36 -7.61 -17.60
C LEU A 137 -14.62 -7.28 -19.08
N LYS A 138 -14.28 -6.08 -19.54
CA LYS A 138 -14.39 -5.70 -20.96
C LYS A 138 -13.45 -6.53 -21.85
N GLN A 139 -12.24 -6.84 -21.40
CA GLN A 139 -11.31 -7.69 -22.15
C GLN A 139 -11.78 -9.15 -22.22
N LYS A 140 -12.41 -9.68 -21.17
CA LYS A 140 -12.99 -11.05 -21.20
C LYS A 140 -14.24 -11.16 -22.06
N VAL A 141 -15.01 -10.08 -22.21
CA VAL A 141 -16.21 -10.05 -23.05
C VAL A 141 -15.85 -9.82 -24.53
N ALA A 142 -14.72 -9.17 -24.81
CA ALA A 142 -14.22 -8.94 -26.18
C ALA A 142 -13.40 -10.11 -26.75
N ALA A 143 -13.04 -11.07 -25.93
CA ALA A 143 -12.37 -12.30 -26.33
C ALA A 143 -13.38 -13.45 -26.46
#